data_81339c9e743a6ee200157256181e80f6
#
_entry.id   81339c9e743a6ee200157256181e80f6
#
_cell.length_a   1.000
_cell.length_b   1.000
_cell.length_c   1.000
_cell.angle_alpha   90.00
_cell.angle_beta   90.00
_cell.angle_gamma   90.00
#
_symmetry.space_group_name_H-M   'P 1'
#
loop_
_entity.id
_entity.type
_entity.pdbx_description
1 polymer ?
#
loop_
_entity_poly.entity_id
_entity_poly.type
_entity_poly.pdbx_seq_one_letter_code
_entity_poly.pdbx_strand_id
1 'polypeptide(L)'
;MATRHDEGGSRLWRGMRTLIFGEDSEQTLRDEIEEAIDDAEDERPIAGDLTPTERQMLRNLLHFGERTAGDVCVTRGEIMSVPSTISFDDLVRAFADAEHSRLPVYGESLDEVIGMIHIKDVFKAQEDATRDRSIQALLREPLFIPESMSVIDLLARMRSQRIHLAIVVDEFGGTEGLVTIEDVVEEIVGDIEDEHDIEQAGMLTMLDDGVWEADARVELEELSETVDPRLTWEEDEVDTLGGLVFLLAGHIPARGECVDHPSGWRFEAVDSDPRKILRVRLHAPEGHTAGK
;
A
#
# COMPACT_ATOMS: atom_id res chain seq x y z
N MET A 1 -31.80 -25.19 43.49
CA MET A 1 -30.63 -24.71 44.23
C MET A 1 -29.78 -23.97 43.24
N ALA A 2 -29.87 -22.66 43.25
CA ALA A 2 -29.33 -21.75 42.20
C ALA A 2 -28.01 -21.21 42.68
N THR A 3 -26.98 -21.31 41.85
CA THR A 3 -25.70 -20.58 42.02
C THR A 3 -25.68 -19.41 41.06
N ARG A 4 -25.79 -18.21 41.65
CA ARG A 4 -25.53 -16.93 40.99
C ARG A 4 -24.04 -16.85 40.66
N HIS A 5 -23.72 -16.63 39.40
CA HIS A 5 -22.38 -16.22 38.98
C HIS A 5 -22.20 -14.72 39.22
N ASP A 6 -21.04 -14.38 39.68
CA ASP A 6 -20.54 -13.14 40.22
C ASP A 6 -20.16 -12.16 39.06
N GLU A 7 -21.07 -11.31 38.65
CA GLU A 7 -20.80 -10.21 37.70
C GLU A 7 -20.35 -8.89 38.39
N GLY A 8 -20.08 -8.95 39.70
CA GLY A 8 -19.74 -7.76 40.48
C GLY A 8 -18.27 -7.33 40.49
N GLY A 9 -17.35 -8.21 40.09
CA GLY A 9 -15.90 -8.00 40.26
C GLY A 9 -15.29 -6.98 39.30
N SER A 10 -15.70 -6.98 38.06
CA SER A 10 -15.07 -6.15 37.02
C SER A 10 -15.44 -4.66 37.09
N ARG A 11 -16.61 -4.34 37.55
CA ARG A 11 -17.06 -2.95 37.69
C ARG A 11 -16.43 -2.23 38.89
N LEU A 12 -16.18 -2.93 39.99
CA LEU A 12 -15.51 -2.39 41.17
C LEU A 12 -14.00 -2.16 40.93
N TRP A 13 -13.38 -3.01 40.14
CA TRP A 13 -11.95 -2.85 39.77
C TRP A 13 -11.74 -1.65 38.86
N ARG A 14 -12.62 -1.38 37.90
CA ARG A 14 -12.57 -0.20 37.04
C ARG A 14 -12.71 1.10 37.84
N GLY A 15 -13.69 1.17 38.77
CA GLY A 15 -13.91 2.33 39.64
C GLY A 15 -12.77 2.59 40.64
N MET A 16 -12.02 1.55 41.03
CA MET A 16 -10.90 1.67 41.98
C MET A 16 -9.60 2.10 41.30
N ARG A 17 -9.41 1.78 40.02
CA ARG A 17 -8.27 2.22 39.22
C ARG A 17 -8.31 3.72 38.98
N THR A 18 -9.48 4.30 38.72
CA THR A 18 -9.71 5.74 38.52
C THR A 18 -9.47 6.55 39.81
N LEU A 19 -9.62 5.94 41.00
CA LEU A 19 -9.43 6.60 42.29
C LEU A 19 -7.98 6.57 42.80
N ILE A 20 -7.14 5.66 42.31
CA ILE A 20 -5.76 5.45 42.82
C ILE A 20 -4.72 6.07 41.89
N PHE A 21 -5.00 6.18 40.58
CA PHE A 21 -4.16 6.83 39.58
C PHE A 21 -4.91 8.03 39.02
N GLY A 22 -5.07 9.06 39.83
CA GLY A 22 -5.56 10.36 39.39
C GLY A 22 -4.53 11.03 38.48
N GLU A 23 -4.77 10.90 37.19
CA GLU A 23 -4.45 11.84 36.14
C GLU A 23 -5.40 11.53 34.97
N ASP A 24 -6.26 12.52 34.67
CA ASP A 24 -7.18 12.48 33.53
C ASP A 24 -6.35 12.46 32.23
N SER A 25 -5.93 11.32 31.77
CA SER A 25 -5.81 11.08 30.34
C SER A 25 -7.24 10.85 29.86
N GLU A 26 -7.85 11.87 29.26
CA GLU A 26 -9.07 11.68 28.49
C GLU A 26 -8.74 10.71 27.36
N GLN A 27 -8.87 9.40 27.64
CA GLN A 27 -8.83 8.39 26.59
C GLN A 27 -9.94 8.74 25.60
N THR A 28 -9.55 9.04 24.38
CA THR A 28 -10.50 9.33 23.32
C THR A 28 -11.20 8.02 22.91
N LEU A 29 -12.38 8.11 22.33
CA LEU A 29 -13.06 6.92 21.76
C LEU A 29 -12.15 6.16 20.77
N ARG A 30 -11.24 6.88 20.11
CA ARG A 30 -10.24 6.31 19.20
C ARG A 30 -9.28 5.40 19.97
N ASP A 31 -8.69 5.88 21.06
CA ASP A 31 -7.75 5.12 21.88
C ASP A 31 -8.40 3.84 22.44
N GLU A 32 -9.69 3.93 22.83
CA GLU A 32 -10.46 2.77 23.31
C GLU A 32 -10.70 1.74 22.21
N ILE A 33 -10.88 2.17 20.94
CA ILE A 33 -11.06 1.26 19.81
C ILE A 33 -9.73 0.62 19.41
N GLU A 34 -8.63 1.40 19.39
CA GLU A 34 -7.29 0.87 19.12
C GLU A 34 -6.88 -0.18 20.16
N GLU A 35 -7.04 0.13 21.45
CA GLU A 35 -6.77 -0.82 22.55
C GLU A 35 -7.62 -2.11 22.39
N ALA A 36 -8.89 -1.99 21.99
CA ALA A 36 -9.75 -3.15 21.77
C ALA A 36 -9.34 -3.99 20.54
N ILE A 37 -8.78 -3.38 19.49
CA ILE A 37 -8.26 -4.07 18.32
C ILE A 37 -6.97 -4.81 18.67
N ASP A 38 -6.08 -4.17 19.44
CA ASP A 38 -4.80 -4.75 19.86
C ASP A 38 -5.00 -5.92 20.83
N ASP A 39 -5.89 -5.76 21.82
CA ASP A 39 -6.24 -6.85 22.74
C ASP A 39 -6.80 -8.09 22.01
N ALA A 40 -7.54 -7.87 20.89
CA ALA A 40 -8.11 -8.95 20.09
C ALA A 40 -7.06 -9.69 19.23
N GLU A 41 -5.85 -9.17 19.05
CA GLU A 41 -4.76 -9.88 18.37
C GLU A 41 -4.10 -10.93 19.25
N ASP A 42 -4.02 -10.66 20.55
CA ASP A 42 -3.40 -11.59 21.52
C ASP A 42 -4.33 -12.76 21.89
N GLU A 43 -5.63 -12.67 21.61
CA GLU A 43 -6.60 -13.71 21.93
C GLU A 43 -6.82 -14.67 20.74
N ARG A 44 -7.10 -15.95 21.05
CA ARG A 44 -7.41 -16.94 20.01
C ARG A 44 -8.70 -16.55 19.28
N PRO A 45 -8.73 -16.59 17.92
CA PRO A 45 -9.91 -16.22 17.15
C PRO A 45 -11.15 -16.97 17.62
N ILE A 46 -12.20 -16.24 17.98
CA ILE A 46 -13.52 -16.77 18.33
C ILE A 46 -14.40 -16.68 17.08
N ALA A 47 -15.25 -17.66 16.83
CA ALA A 47 -16.15 -17.65 15.68
C ALA A 47 -17.08 -16.41 15.72
N GLY A 48 -16.93 -15.54 14.72
CA GLY A 48 -17.66 -14.27 14.62
C GLY A 48 -16.84 -13.03 15.00
N ASP A 49 -15.55 -13.20 15.29
CA ASP A 49 -14.59 -12.11 15.50
C ASP A 49 -14.14 -11.50 14.18
N LEU A 50 -13.53 -10.30 14.26
CA LEU A 50 -12.99 -9.61 13.09
C LEU A 50 -11.79 -10.37 12.50
N THR A 51 -11.75 -10.47 11.20
CA THR A 51 -10.58 -10.99 10.47
C THR A 51 -9.39 -10.02 10.61
N PRO A 52 -8.15 -10.47 10.41
CA PRO A 52 -6.98 -9.58 10.40
C PRO A 52 -7.15 -8.39 9.43
N THR A 53 -7.69 -8.64 8.24
CA THR A 53 -7.98 -7.62 7.23
C THR A 53 -9.02 -6.60 7.72
N GLU A 54 -10.11 -7.05 8.37
CA GLU A 54 -11.10 -6.13 8.93
C GLU A 54 -10.52 -5.27 10.06
N ARG A 55 -9.65 -5.84 10.90
CA ARG A 55 -8.93 -5.08 11.94
C ARG A 55 -8.01 -4.04 11.35
N GLN A 56 -7.25 -4.41 10.30
CA GLN A 56 -6.38 -3.47 9.59
C GLN A 56 -7.16 -2.32 8.95
N MET A 57 -8.28 -2.61 8.28
CA MET A 57 -9.17 -1.58 7.73
C MET A 57 -9.69 -0.63 8.81
N LEU A 58 -10.01 -1.14 10.00
CA LEU A 58 -10.46 -0.31 11.12
C LEU A 58 -9.35 0.60 11.63
N ARG A 59 -8.10 0.10 11.78
CA ARG A 59 -6.94 0.93 12.12
C ARG A 59 -6.72 2.03 11.08
N ASN A 60 -6.69 1.65 9.80
CA ASN A 60 -6.54 2.61 8.71
C ASN A 60 -7.63 3.69 8.76
N LEU A 61 -8.89 3.30 9.01
CA LEU A 61 -10.01 4.24 9.13
C LEU A 61 -9.84 5.20 10.32
N LEU A 62 -9.29 4.76 11.44
CA LEU A 62 -9.02 5.61 12.58
C LEU A 62 -8.00 6.70 12.23
N HIS A 63 -6.95 6.37 11.47
CA HIS A 63 -5.92 7.32 11.05
C HIS A 63 -6.28 8.13 9.79
N PHE A 64 -7.23 7.63 9.00
CA PHE A 64 -7.67 8.27 7.75
C PHE A 64 -8.06 9.76 7.92
N GLY A 65 -8.67 10.09 9.06
CA GLY A 65 -9.10 11.46 9.36
C GLY A 65 -7.96 12.46 9.60
N GLU A 66 -6.75 12.00 9.83
CA GLU A 66 -5.58 12.82 10.13
C GLU A 66 -4.75 13.14 8.88
N ARG A 67 -4.95 12.36 7.81
CA ARG A 67 -4.22 12.53 6.56
C ARG A 67 -4.75 13.69 5.72
N THR A 68 -3.83 14.32 4.99
CA THR A 68 -4.10 15.39 4.03
C THR A 68 -3.91 14.90 2.60
N ALA A 69 -4.36 15.69 1.63
CA ALA A 69 -4.15 15.39 0.21
C ALA A 69 -2.64 15.31 -0.15
N GLY A 70 -1.80 16.09 0.54
CA GLY A 70 -0.34 16.05 0.36
C GLY A 70 0.27 14.73 0.80
N ASP A 71 -0.31 14.07 1.84
CA ASP A 71 0.22 12.80 2.36
C ASP A 71 -0.06 11.61 1.45
N VAL A 72 -1.10 11.70 0.57
CA VAL A 72 -1.59 10.59 -0.25
C VAL A 72 -1.42 10.84 -1.75
N CYS A 73 -0.87 11.99 -2.15
CA CYS A 73 -0.74 12.33 -3.56
C CYS A 73 0.44 11.60 -4.23
N VAL A 74 0.22 11.22 -5.49
CA VAL A 74 1.33 10.90 -6.40
C VAL A 74 2.12 12.18 -6.64
N THR A 75 3.42 12.12 -6.43
CA THR A 75 4.29 13.31 -6.50
C THR A 75 4.41 13.84 -7.92
N ARG A 76 4.67 15.14 -8.06
CA ARG A 76 4.82 15.82 -9.37
C ARG A 76 5.71 15.07 -10.35
N GLY A 77 6.83 14.50 -9.87
CA GLY A 77 7.81 13.82 -10.72
C GLY A 77 7.30 12.50 -11.32
N GLU A 78 6.26 11.94 -10.74
CA GLU A 78 5.67 10.65 -11.13
C GLU A 78 4.38 10.84 -11.96
N ILE A 79 3.90 12.08 -12.14
CA ILE A 79 2.67 12.36 -12.89
C ILE A 79 2.86 12.04 -14.38
N MET A 80 2.14 11.04 -14.85
CA MET A 80 2.00 10.77 -16.26
C MET A 80 1.00 11.75 -16.88
N SER A 81 1.45 12.63 -17.76
CA SER A 81 0.66 13.72 -18.33
C SER A 81 1.04 13.98 -19.78
N VAL A 82 0.19 14.74 -20.53
CA VAL A 82 0.42 15.05 -21.93
C VAL A 82 0.31 16.55 -22.20
N PRO A 83 1.10 17.10 -23.14
CA PRO A 83 0.98 18.50 -23.53
C PRO A 83 -0.30 18.74 -24.34
N SER A 84 -0.87 19.95 -24.24
CA SER A 84 -2.06 20.36 -25.00
C SER A 84 -1.89 20.35 -26.52
N THR A 85 -0.64 20.32 -26.98
CA THR A 85 -0.25 20.26 -28.38
C THR A 85 -0.09 18.85 -28.94
N ILE A 86 -0.31 17.82 -28.12
CA ILE A 86 -0.18 16.42 -28.55
C ILE A 86 -1.13 16.10 -29.70
N SER A 87 -0.68 15.28 -30.66
CA SER A 87 -1.56 14.77 -31.70
C SER A 87 -2.50 13.70 -31.15
N PHE A 88 -3.65 13.49 -31.80
CA PHE A 88 -4.61 12.46 -31.40
C PHE A 88 -3.97 11.04 -31.42
N ASP A 89 -3.16 10.75 -32.42
CA ASP A 89 -2.51 9.44 -32.55
C ASP A 89 -1.45 9.21 -31.46
N ASP A 90 -0.73 10.27 -31.08
CA ASP A 90 0.24 10.21 -29.97
C ASP A 90 -0.47 10.14 -28.62
N LEU A 91 -1.63 10.78 -28.47
CA LEU A 91 -2.47 10.66 -27.28
C LEU A 91 -2.94 9.20 -27.07
N VAL A 92 -3.35 8.52 -28.14
CA VAL A 92 -3.71 7.10 -28.07
C VAL A 92 -2.54 6.24 -27.59
N ARG A 93 -1.32 6.52 -28.09
CA ARG A 93 -0.10 5.82 -27.62
C ARG A 93 0.21 6.14 -26.18
N ALA A 94 0.12 7.41 -25.79
CA ALA A 94 0.36 7.82 -24.41
C ALA A 94 -0.57 7.08 -23.41
N PHE A 95 -1.83 6.87 -23.77
CA PHE A 95 -2.74 6.05 -22.94
C PHE A 95 -2.37 4.56 -22.91
N ALA A 96 -1.86 4.02 -24.02
CA ALA A 96 -1.42 2.63 -24.08
C ALA A 96 -0.15 2.40 -23.24
N ASP A 97 0.77 3.38 -23.26
CA ASP A 97 2.03 3.29 -22.52
C ASP A 97 1.86 3.58 -21.02
N ALA A 98 0.92 4.48 -20.66
CA ALA A 98 0.67 4.89 -19.28
C ALA A 98 -0.17 3.88 -18.48
N GLU A 99 -0.97 3.04 -19.15
CA GLU A 99 -1.94 2.10 -18.54
C GLU A 99 -2.97 2.77 -17.59
N HIS A 100 -3.11 4.10 -17.67
CA HIS A 100 -4.01 4.88 -16.84
C HIS A 100 -5.34 5.18 -17.53
N SER A 101 -6.42 5.34 -16.77
CA SER A 101 -7.73 5.72 -17.30
C SER A 101 -7.87 7.21 -17.58
N ARG A 102 -7.03 8.05 -16.96
CA ARG A 102 -7.08 9.51 -17.05
C ARG A 102 -5.67 10.07 -17.11
N LEU A 103 -5.45 11.03 -18.01
CA LEU A 103 -4.19 11.75 -18.10
C LEU A 103 -4.45 13.26 -17.97
N PRO A 104 -3.74 13.96 -17.07
CA PRO A 104 -3.69 15.42 -17.04
C PRO A 104 -3.14 15.97 -18.35
N VAL A 105 -3.69 17.11 -18.75
CA VAL A 105 -3.23 17.86 -19.93
C VAL A 105 -2.70 19.20 -19.47
N TYR A 106 -1.48 19.53 -19.85
CA TYR A 106 -0.82 20.77 -19.46
C TYR A 106 -0.56 21.70 -20.66
N GLY A 107 -0.42 22.99 -20.37
CA GLY A 107 -0.07 24.03 -21.33
C GLY A 107 1.44 24.07 -21.61
N GLU A 108 2.14 25.04 -21.04
CA GLU A 108 3.60 25.18 -21.18
C GLU A 108 4.38 24.29 -20.22
N SER A 109 3.85 24.05 -19.03
CA SER A 109 4.43 23.19 -18.00
C SER A 109 3.34 22.52 -17.16
N LEU A 110 3.74 21.56 -16.29
CA LEU A 110 2.82 20.92 -15.34
C LEU A 110 2.19 21.90 -14.33
N ASP A 111 2.72 23.11 -14.16
CA ASP A 111 2.09 24.13 -13.32
C ASP A 111 0.85 24.74 -14.01
N GLU A 112 0.71 24.53 -15.31
CA GLU A 112 -0.44 24.97 -16.10
C GLU A 112 -1.27 23.75 -16.54
N VAL A 113 -1.86 23.03 -15.58
CA VAL A 113 -2.80 21.96 -15.92
C VAL A 113 -4.10 22.58 -16.39
N ILE A 114 -4.41 22.42 -17.69
CA ILE A 114 -5.58 23.00 -18.34
C ILE A 114 -6.79 22.08 -18.35
N GLY A 115 -6.60 20.80 -18.07
CA GLY A 115 -7.66 19.81 -18.07
C GLY A 115 -7.15 18.40 -17.85
N MET A 116 -8.05 17.44 -18.00
CA MET A 116 -7.71 16.02 -18.09
C MET A 116 -8.48 15.36 -19.23
N ILE A 117 -7.94 14.28 -19.80
CA ILE A 117 -8.63 13.45 -20.79
C ILE A 117 -8.89 12.07 -20.20
N HIS A 118 -10.06 11.53 -20.47
CA HIS A 118 -10.41 10.17 -20.08
C HIS A 118 -10.30 9.24 -21.29
N ILE A 119 -9.66 8.09 -21.11
CA ILE A 119 -9.45 7.06 -22.17
C ILE A 119 -10.76 6.70 -22.90
N LYS A 120 -11.90 6.65 -22.19
CA LYS A 120 -13.22 6.37 -22.79
C LYS A 120 -13.63 7.41 -23.84
N ASP A 121 -13.21 8.67 -23.72
CA ASP A 121 -13.56 9.71 -24.68
C ASP A 121 -12.65 9.63 -25.91
N VAL A 122 -11.38 9.29 -25.72
CA VAL A 122 -10.44 8.96 -26.79
C VAL A 122 -10.96 7.78 -27.63
N PHE A 123 -11.37 6.71 -26.95
CA PHE A 123 -11.91 5.54 -27.61
C PHE A 123 -13.18 5.84 -28.45
N LYS A 124 -14.12 6.63 -27.88
CA LYS A 124 -15.31 7.08 -28.59
C LYS A 124 -14.97 7.95 -29.80
N ALA A 125 -13.96 8.81 -29.69
CA ALA A 125 -13.52 9.65 -30.80
C ALA A 125 -12.78 8.85 -31.88
N GLN A 126 -12.14 7.75 -31.52
CA GLN A 126 -11.47 6.86 -32.44
C GLN A 126 -12.47 6.04 -33.28
N GLU A 127 -13.55 5.54 -32.67
CA GLU A 127 -14.57 4.75 -33.36
C GLU A 127 -15.46 5.56 -34.28
N ASP A 128 -15.75 6.83 -33.92
CA ASP A 128 -16.64 7.70 -34.69
C ASP A 128 -15.86 8.80 -35.42
N ALA A 129 -15.62 8.61 -36.71
CA ALA A 129 -14.89 9.58 -37.54
C ALA A 129 -15.57 10.95 -37.67
N THR A 130 -16.83 11.10 -37.25
CA THR A 130 -17.56 12.38 -37.26
C THR A 130 -17.29 13.22 -36.02
N ARG A 131 -16.70 12.64 -34.97
CA ARG A 131 -16.37 13.35 -33.74
C ARG A 131 -15.13 14.23 -33.91
N ASP A 132 -15.18 15.36 -33.22
CA ASP A 132 -14.00 16.21 -33.08
C ASP A 132 -12.93 15.50 -32.25
N ARG A 133 -11.75 15.30 -32.86
CA ARG A 133 -10.57 14.69 -32.26
C ARG A 133 -9.57 15.68 -31.70
N SER A 134 -9.96 16.96 -31.66
CA SER A 134 -9.10 17.99 -31.05
C SER A 134 -8.97 17.74 -29.55
N ILE A 135 -7.81 18.02 -29.00
CA ILE A 135 -7.55 17.90 -27.57
C ILE A 135 -8.59 18.71 -26.77
N GLN A 136 -8.92 19.92 -27.24
CA GLN A 136 -9.90 20.79 -26.59
C GLN A 136 -11.29 20.17 -26.49
N ALA A 137 -11.71 19.40 -27.48
CA ALA A 137 -13.01 18.72 -27.45
C ALA A 137 -13.07 17.54 -26.47
N LEU A 138 -11.92 16.98 -26.10
CA LEU A 138 -11.79 15.85 -25.18
C LEU A 138 -11.50 16.27 -23.74
N LEU A 139 -11.15 17.55 -23.51
CA LEU A 139 -10.82 18.06 -22.20
C LEU A 139 -12.02 18.00 -21.25
N ARG A 140 -11.72 17.58 -20.04
CA ARG A 140 -12.59 17.68 -18.88
C ARG A 140 -11.92 18.53 -17.81
N GLU A 141 -12.72 19.25 -17.05
CA GLU A 141 -12.24 20.07 -15.94
C GLU A 141 -11.78 19.17 -14.79
N PRO A 142 -10.54 19.30 -14.28
CA PRO A 142 -10.06 18.60 -13.12
C PRO A 142 -10.50 19.31 -11.84
N LEU A 143 -10.42 18.64 -10.70
CA LEU A 143 -10.58 19.25 -9.40
C LEU A 143 -9.22 19.76 -8.92
N PHE A 144 -9.11 21.05 -8.57
CA PHE A 144 -7.92 21.60 -7.91
C PHE A 144 -8.15 21.68 -6.40
N ILE A 145 -7.15 21.25 -5.64
CA ILE A 145 -7.20 21.19 -4.18
C ILE A 145 -5.85 21.62 -3.58
N PRO A 146 -5.83 22.25 -2.40
CA PRO A 146 -4.59 22.48 -1.68
C PRO A 146 -4.10 21.18 -1.03
N GLU A 147 -2.78 21.05 -0.83
CA GLU A 147 -2.16 19.90 -0.15
C GLU A 147 -2.68 19.69 1.27
N SER A 148 -3.05 20.77 1.98
CA SER A 148 -3.58 20.73 3.35
C SER A 148 -5.04 20.28 3.47
N MET A 149 -5.72 19.98 2.36
CA MET A 149 -7.11 19.48 2.41
C MET A 149 -7.15 18.10 3.06
N SER A 150 -8.05 17.89 4.03
CA SER A 150 -8.23 16.57 4.63
C SER A 150 -8.71 15.56 3.60
N VAL A 151 -8.24 14.32 3.71
CA VAL A 151 -8.62 13.22 2.78
C VAL A 151 -10.12 12.93 2.86
N ILE A 152 -10.75 13.11 4.04
CA ILE A 152 -12.20 12.98 4.22
C ILE A 152 -12.96 14.02 3.37
N ASP A 153 -12.54 15.29 3.43
CA ASP A 153 -13.17 16.37 2.66
C ASP A 153 -12.95 16.19 1.16
N LEU A 154 -11.74 15.74 0.78
CA LEU A 154 -11.41 15.39 -0.59
C LEU A 154 -12.35 14.31 -1.12
N LEU A 155 -12.49 13.19 -0.40
CA LEU A 155 -13.38 12.08 -0.79
C LEU A 155 -14.84 12.54 -0.93
N ALA A 156 -15.33 13.33 0.04
CA ALA A 156 -16.68 13.89 -0.01
C ALA A 156 -16.87 14.78 -1.25
N ARG A 157 -15.88 15.62 -1.58
CA ARG A 157 -15.90 16.52 -2.72
C ARG A 157 -15.83 15.76 -4.04
N MET A 158 -14.92 14.78 -4.19
CA MET A 158 -14.83 13.92 -5.36
C MET A 158 -16.14 13.19 -5.64
N ARG A 159 -16.75 12.60 -4.61
CA ARG A 159 -18.05 11.91 -4.72
C ARG A 159 -19.18 12.85 -5.12
N SER A 160 -19.30 14.03 -4.49
CA SER A 160 -20.38 14.97 -4.77
C SER A 160 -20.31 15.53 -6.20
N GLN A 161 -19.10 15.78 -6.71
CA GLN A 161 -18.86 16.30 -8.05
C GLN A 161 -18.68 15.21 -9.11
N ARG A 162 -18.61 13.93 -8.71
CA ARG A 162 -18.33 12.77 -9.57
C ARG A 162 -17.01 12.93 -10.34
N ILE A 163 -16.01 13.48 -9.67
CA ILE A 163 -14.64 13.65 -10.18
C ILE A 163 -13.77 12.60 -9.51
N HIS A 164 -12.94 11.90 -10.29
CA HIS A 164 -12.11 10.81 -9.82
C HIS A 164 -10.61 11.16 -9.81
N LEU A 165 -10.25 12.38 -10.20
CA LEU A 165 -8.87 12.85 -10.20
C LEU A 165 -8.85 14.31 -9.76
N ALA A 166 -7.99 14.61 -8.78
CA ALA A 166 -7.72 15.96 -8.30
C ALA A 166 -6.25 16.30 -8.52
N ILE A 167 -5.99 17.56 -8.84
CA ILE A 167 -4.64 18.12 -8.91
C ILE A 167 -4.38 18.84 -7.59
N VAL A 168 -3.29 18.45 -6.93
CA VAL A 168 -2.82 19.09 -5.71
C VAL A 168 -1.95 20.28 -6.07
N VAL A 169 -2.26 21.44 -5.51
CA VAL A 169 -1.54 22.69 -5.81
C VAL A 169 -1.02 23.34 -4.52
N ASP A 170 0.13 24.00 -4.68
CA ASP A 170 0.73 24.85 -3.64
C ASP A 170 0.03 26.23 -3.54
N GLU A 171 0.54 27.11 -2.64
CA GLU A 171 0.01 28.46 -2.40
C GLU A 171 0.26 29.40 -3.58
N PHE A 172 1.15 29.04 -4.49
CA PHE A 172 1.52 29.82 -5.67
C PHE A 172 0.80 29.35 -6.94
N GLY A 173 0.02 28.24 -6.83
CA GLY A 173 -0.68 27.61 -7.94
C GLY A 173 0.18 26.62 -8.72
N GLY A 174 1.36 26.26 -8.22
CA GLY A 174 2.20 25.21 -8.77
C GLY A 174 1.60 23.83 -8.49
N THR A 175 1.79 22.89 -9.40
CA THR A 175 1.35 21.49 -9.20
C THR A 175 2.33 20.73 -8.33
N GLU A 176 1.89 20.28 -7.18
CA GLU A 176 2.65 19.44 -6.25
C GLU A 176 2.43 17.94 -6.54
N GLY A 177 1.22 17.58 -6.93
CA GLY A 177 0.88 16.18 -7.15
C GLY A 177 -0.50 15.99 -7.78
N LEU A 178 -0.93 14.76 -7.85
CA LEU A 178 -2.31 14.40 -8.15
C LEU A 178 -2.80 13.31 -7.18
N VAL A 179 -4.12 13.27 -6.98
CA VAL A 179 -4.79 12.23 -6.18
C VAL A 179 -5.96 11.68 -6.99
N THR A 180 -6.07 10.37 -7.03
CA THR A 180 -7.27 9.70 -7.56
C THR A 180 -8.18 9.24 -6.43
N ILE A 181 -9.44 8.91 -6.75
CA ILE A 181 -10.36 8.35 -5.73
C ILE A 181 -9.90 6.95 -5.31
N GLU A 182 -9.21 6.28 -6.20
CA GLU A 182 -8.61 4.98 -6.00
C GLU A 182 -7.54 5.07 -4.88
N ASP A 183 -6.62 6.05 -4.93
CA ASP A 183 -5.58 6.28 -3.89
C ASP A 183 -6.22 6.59 -2.53
N VAL A 184 -7.28 7.42 -2.53
CA VAL A 184 -8.01 7.77 -1.29
C VAL A 184 -8.69 6.55 -0.67
N VAL A 185 -9.22 5.63 -1.48
CA VAL A 185 -9.86 4.39 -0.99
C VAL A 185 -8.82 3.41 -0.49
N GLU A 186 -7.67 3.31 -1.15
CA GLU A 186 -6.53 2.48 -0.75
C GLU A 186 -6.05 2.81 0.68
N GLU A 187 -6.08 4.08 1.08
CA GLU A 187 -5.76 4.51 2.43
C GLU A 187 -6.66 3.89 3.53
N ILE A 188 -7.88 3.49 3.19
CA ILE A 188 -8.81 2.81 4.12
C ILE A 188 -8.65 1.29 4.01
N VAL A 189 -8.64 0.79 2.77
CA VAL A 189 -8.66 -0.65 2.51
C VAL A 189 -7.28 -1.26 2.74
N GLY A 190 -6.22 -0.47 2.54
CA GLY A 190 -4.84 -0.96 2.47
C GLY A 190 -4.59 -1.71 1.17
N ASP A 191 -3.39 -2.22 0.99
CA ASP A 191 -3.12 -3.21 -0.04
C ASP A 191 -4.05 -4.40 0.23
N ILE A 192 -5.02 -4.65 -0.67
CA ILE A 192 -5.87 -5.83 -0.58
C ILE A 192 -4.99 -7.02 -0.92
N GLU A 193 -4.31 -7.54 0.07
CA GLU A 193 -3.75 -8.88 -0.04
C GLU A 193 -4.94 -9.82 -0.14
N ASP A 194 -5.01 -10.60 -1.22
CA ASP A 194 -6.09 -11.58 -1.42
C ASP A 194 -6.02 -12.56 -0.24
N GLU A 195 -7.12 -12.72 0.53
CA GLU A 195 -7.19 -13.67 1.65
C GLU A 195 -6.79 -15.09 1.24
N HIS A 196 -6.80 -15.36 -0.06
CA HIS A 196 -6.30 -16.60 -0.66
C HIS A 196 -4.78 -16.64 -0.88
N ASP A 197 -4.09 -15.50 -0.86
CA ASP A 197 -2.62 -15.45 -0.97
C ASP A 197 -1.94 -15.87 0.36
N ILE A 198 -2.59 -15.66 1.49
CA ILE A 198 -2.04 -16.03 2.81
C ILE A 198 -2.18 -17.55 3.08
N GLU A 199 -3.18 -18.24 2.51
CA GLU A 199 -3.36 -19.67 2.73
C GLU A 199 -2.69 -20.59 1.67
N GLN A 200 -2.26 -20.06 0.51
CA GLN A 200 -1.78 -20.91 -0.59
C GLN A 200 -0.27 -20.89 -0.85
N ALA A 201 0.46 -19.98 -0.28
CA ALA A 201 1.93 -20.09 -0.24
C ALA A 201 2.35 -19.91 1.21
N GLY A 202 2.70 -20.99 1.88
CA GLY A 202 3.41 -20.88 3.15
C GLY A 202 4.52 -19.85 2.98
N MET A 203 4.66 -18.94 3.94
CA MET A 203 5.66 -17.86 3.85
C MET A 203 7.04 -18.40 3.47
N LEU A 204 7.28 -19.69 3.72
CA LEU A 204 8.51 -20.43 3.42
C LEU A 204 8.18 -21.85 2.96
N THR A 205 8.52 -22.20 1.73
CA THR A 205 8.20 -23.50 1.11
C THR A 205 9.43 -24.12 0.48
N MET A 206 9.72 -25.38 0.80
CA MET A 206 10.76 -26.15 0.12
C MET A 206 10.21 -26.66 -1.22
N LEU A 207 10.83 -26.23 -2.33
CA LEU A 207 10.44 -26.65 -3.69
C LEU A 207 11.15 -27.93 -4.12
N ASP A 208 12.44 -28.07 -3.77
CA ASP A 208 13.29 -29.20 -4.13
C ASP A 208 14.42 -29.31 -3.10
N ASP A 209 15.23 -30.36 -3.16
CA ASP A 209 16.37 -30.56 -2.27
C ASP A 209 17.37 -29.40 -2.40
N GLY A 210 17.45 -28.56 -1.35
CA GLY A 210 18.28 -27.36 -1.33
C GLY A 210 17.72 -26.14 -2.07
N VAL A 211 16.42 -26.16 -2.48
CA VAL A 211 15.75 -24.99 -3.10
C VAL A 211 14.50 -24.63 -2.30
N TRP A 212 14.46 -23.41 -1.81
CA TRP A 212 13.32 -22.87 -1.08
C TRP A 212 12.74 -21.66 -1.79
N GLU A 213 11.46 -21.43 -1.65
CA GLU A 213 10.80 -20.20 -2.06
C GLU A 213 10.15 -19.57 -0.84
N ALA A 214 10.39 -18.28 -0.65
CA ALA A 214 9.94 -17.53 0.50
C ALA A 214 9.33 -16.18 0.09
N ASP A 215 8.33 -15.74 0.85
CA ASP A 215 7.89 -14.35 0.85
C ASP A 215 9.02 -13.46 1.38
N ALA A 216 9.20 -12.27 0.83
CA ALA A 216 10.26 -11.35 1.24
C ALA A 216 10.08 -10.84 2.69
N ARG A 217 8.88 -11.01 3.28
CA ARG A 217 8.55 -10.63 4.66
C ARG A 217 8.95 -11.68 5.69
N VAL A 218 9.38 -12.87 5.27
CA VAL A 218 9.86 -13.92 6.20
C VAL A 218 10.97 -13.35 7.06
N GLU A 219 10.85 -13.55 8.36
CA GLU A 219 11.86 -13.11 9.33
C GLU A 219 13.14 -13.94 9.20
N LEU A 220 14.29 -13.31 9.39
CA LEU A 220 15.58 -13.98 9.32
C LEU A 220 15.74 -15.04 10.42
N GLU A 221 15.07 -14.84 11.55
CA GLU A 221 15.03 -15.82 12.64
C GLU A 221 14.34 -17.12 12.18
N GLU A 222 13.16 -17.03 11.51
CA GLU A 222 12.46 -18.18 10.95
C GLU A 222 13.29 -18.89 9.88
N LEU A 223 13.98 -18.14 9.00
CA LEU A 223 14.89 -18.70 8.00
C LEU A 223 16.05 -19.45 8.64
N SER A 224 16.63 -18.91 9.71
CA SER A 224 17.74 -19.51 10.42
C SER A 224 17.35 -20.80 11.13
N GLU A 225 16.13 -20.87 11.66
CA GLU A 225 15.61 -22.04 12.36
C GLU A 225 15.16 -23.15 11.39
N THR A 226 14.56 -22.75 10.25
CA THR A 226 13.89 -23.70 9.35
C THR A 226 14.76 -24.14 8.17
N VAL A 227 15.59 -23.25 7.62
CA VAL A 227 16.37 -23.50 6.39
C VAL A 227 17.83 -23.79 6.72
N ASP A 228 18.54 -22.81 7.29
CA ASP A 228 19.96 -22.94 7.62
C ASP A 228 20.37 -21.90 8.67
N PRO A 229 20.93 -22.32 9.84
CA PRO A 229 21.38 -21.41 10.89
C PRO A 229 22.40 -20.34 10.44
N ARG A 230 22.98 -20.47 9.25
CA ARG A 230 23.90 -19.48 8.67
C ARG A 230 23.18 -18.35 7.93
N LEU A 231 21.86 -18.40 7.78
CA LEU A 231 21.02 -17.35 7.18
C LEU A 231 20.63 -16.30 8.23
N THR A 232 21.59 -15.88 9.04
CA THR A 232 21.45 -14.81 10.02
C THR A 232 22.23 -13.60 9.59
N TRP A 233 21.85 -12.41 10.06
CA TRP A 233 22.57 -11.15 9.84
C TRP A 233 22.90 -10.54 11.20
N GLU A 234 24.17 -10.16 11.42
CA GLU A 234 24.67 -9.70 12.74
C GLU A 234 24.40 -8.21 13.01
N GLU A 235 23.94 -7.45 12.03
CA GLU A 235 23.65 -6.02 12.19
C GLU A 235 22.14 -5.83 12.46
N ASP A 236 21.81 -5.13 13.56
CA ASP A 236 20.43 -4.85 14.05
C ASP A 236 19.55 -4.01 13.09
N GLU A 237 19.91 -3.91 11.81
CA GLU A 237 19.23 -3.06 10.83
C GLU A 237 18.28 -3.82 9.90
N VAL A 238 18.26 -5.15 9.91
CA VAL A 238 17.51 -5.97 8.96
C VAL A 238 16.89 -7.19 9.62
N ASP A 239 15.56 -7.25 9.67
CA ASP A 239 14.81 -8.35 10.29
C ASP A 239 14.20 -9.33 9.28
N THR A 240 14.06 -8.94 7.98
CA THR A 240 13.37 -9.71 6.96
C THR A 240 14.26 -10.14 5.81
N LEU A 241 13.87 -11.22 5.11
CA LEU A 241 14.57 -11.72 3.92
C LEU A 241 14.67 -10.64 2.82
N GLY A 242 13.59 -9.91 2.56
CA GLY A 242 13.58 -8.83 1.55
C GLY A 242 14.55 -7.71 1.90
N GLY A 243 14.61 -7.33 3.17
CA GLY A 243 15.57 -6.36 3.69
C GLY A 243 17.00 -6.83 3.51
N LEU A 244 17.30 -8.09 3.81
CA LEU A 244 18.63 -8.70 3.62
C LEU A 244 19.03 -8.72 2.15
N VAL A 245 18.13 -9.13 1.26
CA VAL A 245 18.40 -9.16 -0.19
C VAL A 245 18.65 -7.75 -0.72
N PHE A 246 17.87 -6.76 -0.29
CA PHE A 246 18.06 -5.35 -0.63
C PHE A 246 19.43 -4.82 -0.15
N LEU A 247 19.80 -5.12 1.09
CA LEU A 247 21.08 -4.72 1.67
C LEU A 247 22.27 -5.30 0.87
N LEU A 248 22.20 -6.60 0.55
CA LEU A 248 23.27 -7.28 -0.19
C LEU A 248 23.39 -6.80 -1.64
N ALA A 249 22.28 -6.51 -2.30
CA ALA A 249 22.22 -6.02 -3.67
C ALA A 249 22.60 -4.54 -3.78
N GLY A 250 22.27 -3.73 -2.75
CA GLY A 250 22.37 -2.27 -2.76
C GLY A 250 21.29 -1.57 -3.60
N HIS A 251 20.34 -2.31 -4.12
CA HIS A 251 19.17 -1.84 -4.88
C HIS A 251 18.08 -2.91 -4.84
N ILE A 252 16.88 -2.60 -5.34
CA ILE A 252 15.81 -3.60 -5.49
C ILE A 252 16.14 -4.47 -6.72
N PRO A 253 16.42 -5.78 -6.56
CA PRO A 253 16.78 -6.65 -7.67
C PRO A 253 15.61 -6.81 -8.66
N ALA A 254 15.93 -6.82 -9.95
CA ALA A 254 14.98 -7.14 -10.99
C ALA A 254 14.61 -8.64 -10.94
N ARG A 255 13.43 -8.98 -11.47
CA ARG A 255 12.98 -10.38 -11.56
C ARG A 255 14.02 -11.26 -12.27
N GLY A 256 14.42 -12.36 -11.63
CA GLY A 256 15.45 -13.29 -12.09
C GLY A 256 16.90 -12.86 -11.75
N GLU A 257 17.07 -11.73 -11.10
CA GLU A 257 18.39 -11.31 -10.60
C GLU A 257 18.76 -12.10 -9.36
N CYS A 258 20.05 -12.50 -9.29
CA CYS A 258 20.58 -13.31 -8.20
C CYS A 258 21.57 -12.50 -7.36
N VAL A 259 21.47 -12.67 -6.04
CA VAL A 259 22.34 -12.04 -5.04
C VAL A 259 22.99 -13.13 -4.20
N ASP A 260 24.31 -13.08 -4.04
CA ASP A 260 25.05 -14.08 -3.26
C ASP A 260 25.15 -13.65 -1.78
N HIS A 261 24.77 -14.58 -0.87
CA HIS A 261 24.91 -14.40 0.56
C HIS A 261 26.30 -14.91 1.03
N PRO A 262 26.92 -14.27 2.06
CA PRO A 262 28.23 -14.69 2.58
C PRO A 262 28.32 -16.14 3.04
N SER A 263 27.22 -16.76 3.44
CA SER A 263 27.17 -18.19 3.81
C SER A 263 27.24 -19.15 2.62
N GLY A 264 27.25 -18.63 1.38
CA GLY A 264 27.26 -19.40 0.14
C GLY A 264 25.87 -19.70 -0.45
N TRP A 265 24.80 -19.30 0.24
CA TRP A 265 23.45 -19.33 -0.32
C TRP A 265 23.31 -18.26 -1.41
N ARG A 266 22.47 -18.53 -2.41
CA ARG A 266 22.15 -17.57 -3.48
C ARG A 266 20.66 -17.27 -3.45
N PHE A 267 20.33 -15.99 -3.48
CA PHE A 267 18.96 -15.48 -3.48
C PHE A 267 18.60 -14.99 -4.87
N GLU A 268 17.54 -15.52 -5.46
CA GLU A 268 16.97 -15.13 -6.75
C GLU A 268 15.68 -14.34 -6.50
N ALA A 269 15.59 -13.10 -6.97
CA ALA A 269 14.34 -12.34 -6.95
C ALA A 269 13.33 -12.96 -7.93
N VAL A 270 12.35 -13.72 -7.42
CA VAL A 270 11.32 -14.36 -8.23
C VAL A 270 10.26 -13.36 -8.65
N ASP A 271 9.93 -12.45 -7.73
CA ASP A 271 9.01 -11.35 -7.97
C ASP A 271 9.42 -10.11 -7.20
N SER A 272 9.34 -8.94 -7.86
CA SER A 272 9.68 -7.63 -7.30
C SER A 272 8.97 -6.52 -8.06
N ASP A 273 8.59 -5.48 -7.35
CA ASP A 273 8.11 -4.22 -7.92
C ASP A 273 9.20 -3.11 -7.79
N PRO A 274 9.00 -1.90 -8.36
CA PRO A 274 9.98 -0.83 -8.28
C PRO A 274 10.31 -0.34 -6.85
N ARG A 275 9.52 -0.71 -5.85
CA ARG A 275 9.64 -0.22 -4.46
C ARG A 275 10.03 -1.32 -3.48
N LYS A 276 9.70 -2.61 -3.77
CA LYS A 276 9.91 -3.73 -2.84
C LYS A 276 10.15 -5.06 -3.56
N ILE A 277 10.82 -5.96 -2.88
CA ILE A 277 10.92 -7.37 -3.24
C ILE A 277 9.70 -8.07 -2.68
N LEU A 278 9.06 -8.94 -3.47
CA LEU A 278 7.84 -9.66 -3.07
C LEU A 278 8.13 -11.13 -2.76
N ARG A 279 8.94 -11.79 -3.60
CA ARG A 279 9.24 -13.21 -3.46
C ARG A 279 10.68 -13.52 -3.83
N VAL A 280 11.33 -14.35 -3.01
CA VAL A 280 12.73 -14.74 -3.16
C VAL A 280 12.84 -16.26 -3.20
N ARG A 281 13.66 -16.79 -4.12
CA ARG A 281 14.06 -18.18 -4.12
C ARG A 281 15.48 -18.31 -3.59
N LEU A 282 15.65 -19.21 -2.64
CA LEU A 282 16.93 -19.49 -1.98
C LEU A 282 17.50 -20.78 -2.56
N HIS A 283 18.70 -20.72 -3.08
CA HIS A 283 19.45 -21.85 -3.61
C HIS A 283 20.60 -22.18 -2.64
N ALA A 284 20.62 -23.42 -2.19
CA ALA A 284 21.68 -23.90 -1.30
C ALA A 284 23.04 -23.98 -1.99
N PRO A 285 24.14 -23.79 -1.27
CA PRO A 285 25.48 -24.02 -1.79
C PRO A 285 25.70 -25.48 -2.18
N GLU A 286 26.57 -25.74 -3.18
CA GLU A 286 26.93 -27.10 -3.60
C GLU A 286 27.41 -27.94 -2.42
N GLY A 287 26.77 -29.11 -2.20
CA GLY A 287 27.11 -30.04 -1.11
C GLY A 287 26.33 -29.82 0.19
N HIS A 288 25.34 -28.89 0.19
CA HIS A 288 24.41 -28.75 1.29
C HIS A 288 23.44 -29.94 1.32
N THR A 289 23.47 -30.75 2.35
CA THR A 289 22.44 -31.76 2.61
C THR A 289 21.50 -31.19 3.65
N ALA A 290 20.21 -31.02 3.32
CA ALA A 290 19.18 -30.59 4.25
C ALA A 290 19.25 -31.46 5.50
N GLY A 291 19.47 -30.85 6.65
CA GLY A 291 19.50 -31.54 7.94
C GLY A 291 18.15 -32.24 8.19
N LYS A 292 18.23 -33.53 8.51
CA LYS A 292 17.09 -34.38 8.90
C LYS A 292 16.58 -33.97 10.25
#